data_afbfa76b4148ce451d4bdbbb3de55a97
#
_entry.id   afbfa76b4148ce451d4bdbbb3de55a97
#
_cell.length_a   1.000
_cell.length_b   1.000
_cell.length_c   1.000
_cell.angle_alpha   90.00
_cell.angle_beta   90.00
_cell.angle_gamma   90.00
#
_symmetry.space_group_name_H-M   'P 1'
#
loop_
_entity.id
_entity.type
_entity.pdbx_description
1 polymer ?
#
loop_
_entity_poly.entity_id
_entity_poly.type
_entity_poly.pdbx_seq_one_letter_code
_entity_poly.pdbx_strand_id
1 'polypeptide(L)'
;MDRKLVVAFAVLVAITTAFAVAAILWFGPDAQLANVPGTSEDRALKSPSVRILLAVPAGLAVLGALAAVLLPRPKLDCLSADAQRGLGLYRSAGRVFFIGVGVLFAGLQALAILRTGGISLPLELDLRAFYFGFGALLAYAGNFTPKMPALPDKWLGASGFAKAYRFAGWVFMLGGILLCFTALIVPIERIQATTQQLIYATVGLPCLNALLLFFVYRKRKESAH
;
A
#
# COMPACT_ATOMS: atom_id res chain seq x y z
N MET A 1 -9.14 14.74 -13.59
CA MET A 1 -9.17 14.20 -12.23
C MET A 1 -10.19 13.05 -12.18
N ASP A 2 -9.88 11.94 -11.55
CA ASP A 2 -10.82 10.82 -11.44
C ASP A 2 -11.86 11.14 -10.36
N ARG A 3 -13.05 11.59 -10.77
CA ARG A 3 -14.11 12.04 -9.87
C ARG A 3 -14.48 10.97 -8.82
N LYS A 4 -14.53 9.70 -9.22
CA LYS A 4 -14.87 8.58 -8.30
C LYS A 4 -13.81 8.40 -7.22
N LEU A 5 -12.53 8.51 -7.59
CA LEU A 5 -11.42 8.40 -6.64
C LEU A 5 -11.43 9.56 -5.64
N VAL A 6 -11.61 10.79 -6.12
CA VAL A 6 -11.69 11.98 -5.26
C VAL A 6 -12.85 11.89 -4.27
N VAL A 7 -14.01 11.44 -4.73
CA VAL A 7 -15.18 11.25 -3.85
C VAL A 7 -14.89 10.16 -2.81
N ALA A 8 -14.28 9.04 -3.20
CA ALA A 8 -13.95 7.97 -2.26
C ALA A 8 -12.98 8.45 -1.17
N PHE A 9 -11.93 9.19 -1.55
CA PHE A 9 -11.00 9.75 -0.56
C PHE A 9 -11.62 10.85 0.29
N ALA A 10 -12.47 11.71 -0.28
CA ALA A 10 -13.20 12.71 0.50
C ALA A 10 -14.09 12.06 1.58
N VAL A 11 -14.78 10.96 1.24
CA VAL A 11 -15.57 10.18 2.19
C VAL A 11 -14.68 9.55 3.27
N LEU A 12 -13.55 8.93 2.89
CA LEU A 12 -12.62 8.35 3.87
C LEU A 12 -12.05 9.41 4.82
N VAL A 13 -11.65 10.58 4.29
CA VAL A 13 -11.16 11.70 5.10
C VAL A 13 -12.27 12.19 6.05
N ALA A 14 -13.50 12.33 5.57
CA ALA A 14 -14.61 12.76 6.41
C ALA A 14 -14.89 11.76 7.55
N ILE A 15 -14.94 10.47 7.25
CA ILE A 15 -15.16 9.40 8.24
C ILE A 15 -14.02 9.39 9.27
N THR A 16 -12.76 9.39 8.84
CA THR A 16 -11.61 9.33 9.76
C THR A 16 -11.48 10.61 10.58
N THR A 17 -11.86 11.77 10.04
CA THR A 17 -11.94 13.03 10.80
C THR A 17 -13.03 12.96 11.86
N ALA A 18 -14.23 12.47 11.50
CA ALA A 18 -15.33 12.30 12.45
C ALA A 18 -14.93 11.36 13.61
N PHE A 19 -14.25 10.25 13.31
CA PHE A 19 -13.72 9.34 14.33
C PHE A 19 -12.67 10.02 15.21
N ALA A 20 -11.75 10.81 14.65
CA ALA A 20 -10.76 11.54 15.43
C ALA A 20 -11.41 12.57 16.37
N VAL A 21 -12.37 13.33 15.86
CA VAL A 21 -13.12 14.32 16.65
C VAL A 21 -13.93 13.65 17.76
N ALA A 22 -14.65 12.57 17.44
CA ALA A 22 -15.41 11.81 18.43
C ALA A 22 -14.51 11.25 19.53
N ALA A 23 -13.33 10.72 19.18
CA ALA A 23 -12.37 10.24 20.16
C ALA A 23 -11.84 11.36 21.06
N ILE A 24 -11.53 12.53 20.52
CA ILE A 24 -11.09 13.70 21.30
C ILE A 24 -12.17 14.17 22.27
N LEU A 25 -13.42 14.24 21.80
CA LEU A 25 -14.55 14.67 22.63
C LEU A 25 -14.88 13.66 23.73
N TRP A 26 -14.73 12.36 23.45
CA TRP A 26 -15.07 11.29 24.39
C TRP A 26 -13.98 11.03 25.41
N PHE A 27 -12.72 10.97 25.00
CA PHE A 27 -11.59 10.61 25.84
C PHE A 27 -10.78 11.81 26.36
N GLY A 28 -11.01 13.00 25.81
CA GLY A 28 -10.27 14.21 26.10
C GLY A 28 -9.03 14.40 25.24
N PRO A 29 -8.48 15.63 25.19
CA PRO A 29 -7.36 15.97 24.31
C PRO A 29 -6.03 15.30 24.70
N ASP A 30 -5.89 14.91 25.96
CA ASP A 30 -4.70 14.27 26.54
C ASP A 30 -4.82 12.74 26.58
N ALA A 31 -5.92 12.19 26.05
CA ALA A 31 -6.14 10.76 26.03
C ALA A 31 -5.00 10.03 25.30
N GLN A 32 -4.46 9.05 25.97
CA GLN A 32 -3.50 8.13 25.37
C GLN A 32 -4.27 6.98 24.78
N LEU A 33 -4.15 6.81 23.46
CA LEU A 33 -4.69 5.61 22.79
C LEU A 33 -3.99 4.38 23.37
N ALA A 34 -4.78 3.36 23.69
CA ALA A 34 -4.26 2.15 24.31
C ALA A 34 -3.10 1.58 23.51
N ASN A 35 -1.98 1.38 24.17
CA ASN A 35 -0.79 0.78 23.58
C ASN A 35 -1.11 -0.62 23.06
N VAL A 36 -0.51 -0.98 21.96
CA VAL A 36 -0.37 -2.38 21.57
C VAL A 36 0.77 -2.97 22.40
N PRO A 37 0.49 -3.72 23.48
CA PRO A 37 1.55 -4.38 24.22
C PRO A 37 2.08 -5.53 23.38
N GLY A 38 3.35 -5.63 23.24
CA GLY A 38 3.91 -6.74 22.47
C GLY A 38 5.40 -6.69 22.30
N THR A 39 6.05 -5.78 22.98
CA THR A 39 7.51 -5.73 22.99
C THR A 39 7.96 -5.47 24.43
N SER A 40 8.92 -6.27 24.87
CA SER A 40 9.65 -6.20 26.13
C SER A 40 9.58 -4.83 26.82
N GLU A 41 9.46 -4.83 28.14
CA GLU A 41 9.28 -3.71 29.06
C GLU A 41 10.07 -2.42 28.78
N ASP A 42 11.13 -2.48 27.98
CA ASP A 42 11.97 -1.35 27.60
C ASP A 42 11.49 -0.55 26.39
N ARG A 43 10.48 -0.99 25.65
CA ARG A 43 9.85 -0.25 24.55
C ARG A 43 8.38 -0.03 24.83
N ALA A 44 8.09 0.70 25.89
CA ALA A 44 6.83 1.42 25.95
C ALA A 44 6.78 2.33 24.72
N LEU A 45 6.24 1.80 23.60
CA LEU A 45 5.80 2.65 22.51
C LEU A 45 4.90 3.68 23.18
N LYS A 46 5.39 4.92 23.28
CA LYS A 46 4.59 6.04 23.79
C LYS A 46 3.25 5.94 23.08
N SER A 47 2.20 5.76 23.84
CA SER A 47 0.84 5.64 23.31
C SER A 47 0.63 6.71 22.25
N PRO A 48 0.10 6.35 21.07
CA PRO A 48 -0.10 7.31 20.02
C PRO A 48 -0.96 8.45 20.57
N SER A 49 -0.39 9.64 20.60
CA SER A 49 -1.12 10.83 21.07
C SER A 49 -2.30 11.10 20.12
N VAL A 50 -3.31 11.82 20.60
CA VAL A 50 -4.45 12.31 19.79
C VAL A 50 -3.98 12.96 18.48
N ARG A 51 -2.77 13.53 18.45
CA ARG A 51 -2.14 14.09 17.23
C ARG A 51 -1.97 13.06 16.12
N ILE A 52 -1.69 11.81 16.46
CA ILE A 52 -1.57 10.73 15.47
C ILE A 52 -2.93 10.38 14.88
N LEU A 53 -4.01 10.46 15.67
CA LEU A 53 -5.37 10.29 15.14
C LEU A 53 -5.71 11.32 14.06
N LEU A 54 -5.26 12.56 14.23
CA LEU A 54 -5.45 13.63 13.24
C LEU A 54 -4.51 13.48 12.03
N ALA A 55 -3.37 12.80 12.20
CA ALA A 55 -2.46 12.52 11.08
C ALA A 55 -3.04 11.55 10.05
N VAL A 56 -3.94 10.63 10.45
CA VAL A 56 -4.55 9.67 9.52
C VAL A 56 -5.42 10.36 8.46
N PRO A 57 -6.39 11.23 8.79
CA PRO A 57 -7.15 11.97 7.78
C PRO A 57 -6.26 12.82 6.88
N ALA A 58 -5.26 13.50 7.45
CA ALA A 58 -4.31 14.30 6.67
C ALA A 58 -3.50 13.44 5.70
N GLY A 59 -2.99 12.30 6.17
CA GLY A 59 -2.28 11.32 5.33
C GLY A 59 -3.15 10.77 4.20
N LEU A 60 -4.42 10.48 4.48
CA LEU A 60 -5.38 10.04 3.48
C LEU A 60 -5.69 11.13 2.44
N ALA A 61 -5.78 12.40 2.85
CA ALA A 61 -5.95 13.52 1.94
C ALA A 61 -4.75 13.66 0.98
N VAL A 62 -3.52 13.56 1.51
CA VAL A 62 -2.29 13.55 0.72
C VAL A 62 -2.25 12.36 -0.22
N LEU A 63 -2.57 11.16 0.26
CA LEU A 63 -2.60 9.94 -0.56
C LEU A 63 -3.63 10.06 -1.70
N GLY A 64 -4.81 10.61 -1.42
CA GLY A 64 -5.84 10.87 -2.43
C GLY A 64 -5.39 11.88 -3.48
N ALA A 65 -4.71 12.95 -3.07
CA ALA A 65 -4.13 13.93 -3.98
C ALA A 65 -3.04 13.31 -4.86
N LEU A 66 -2.12 12.54 -4.28
CA LEU A 66 -1.09 11.81 -5.00
C LEU A 66 -1.69 10.82 -6.00
N ALA A 67 -2.69 10.04 -5.59
CA ALA A 67 -3.38 9.11 -6.47
C ALA A 67 -4.06 9.83 -7.64
N ALA A 68 -4.65 11.00 -7.40
CA ALA A 68 -5.28 11.81 -8.44
C ALA A 68 -4.26 12.37 -9.46
N VAL A 69 -3.02 12.61 -9.02
CA VAL A 69 -1.91 13.08 -9.89
C VAL A 69 -1.26 11.91 -10.63
N LEU A 70 -0.97 10.81 -9.92
CA LEU A 70 -0.21 9.68 -10.45
C LEU A 70 -1.05 8.81 -11.41
N LEU A 71 -2.37 8.76 -11.23
CA LEU A 71 -3.22 8.03 -12.17
C LEU A 71 -3.35 8.80 -13.48
N PRO A 72 -2.84 8.26 -14.59
CA PRO A 72 -2.74 8.97 -15.85
C PRO A 72 -4.10 9.39 -16.37
N ARG A 73 -4.15 10.57 -16.95
CA ARG A 73 -5.30 11.06 -17.74
C ARG A 73 -5.06 10.63 -19.17
N PRO A 74 -5.80 9.67 -19.72
CA PRO A 74 -5.61 9.33 -21.12
C PRO A 74 -6.21 10.46 -21.98
N LYS A 75 -5.41 10.92 -22.93
CA LYS A 75 -5.94 11.41 -24.19
C LYS A 75 -6.30 10.17 -24.99
N LEU A 76 -7.53 9.71 -24.86
CA LEU A 76 -8.00 8.43 -25.41
C LEU A 76 -8.00 8.40 -26.93
N ASP A 77 -8.09 9.58 -27.55
CA ASP A 77 -8.37 9.73 -28.99
C ASP A 77 -7.21 9.33 -29.90
N CYS A 78 -5.99 9.15 -29.34
CA CYS A 78 -4.78 8.82 -30.11
C CYS A 78 -4.25 7.41 -29.83
N LEU A 79 -4.95 6.60 -29.02
CA LEU A 79 -4.46 5.28 -28.61
C LEU A 79 -5.17 4.15 -29.37
N SER A 80 -4.42 3.07 -29.67
CA SER A 80 -5.01 1.84 -30.20
C SER A 80 -6.03 1.25 -29.20
N ALA A 81 -6.99 0.48 -29.70
CA ALA A 81 -8.03 -0.15 -28.88
C ALA A 81 -7.44 -1.00 -27.73
N ASP A 82 -6.32 -1.70 -27.98
CA ASP A 82 -5.65 -2.52 -26.97
C ASP A 82 -4.95 -1.67 -25.91
N ALA A 83 -4.36 -0.54 -26.31
CA ALA A 83 -3.76 0.41 -25.37
C ALA A 83 -4.84 1.08 -24.49
N GLN A 84 -6.03 1.36 -25.04
CA GLN A 84 -7.17 1.88 -24.29
C GLN A 84 -7.67 0.87 -23.25
N ARG A 85 -7.79 -0.42 -23.60
CA ARG A 85 -8.16 -1.49 -22.68
C ARG A 85 -7.14 -1.65 -21.55
N GLY A 86 -5.84 -1.70 -21.88
CA GLY A 86 -4.75 -1.80 -20.91
C GLY A 86 -4.75 -0.62 -19.93
N LEU A 87 -4.95 0.60 -20.42
CA LEU A 87 -5.03 1.80 -19.60
C LEU A 87 -6.27 1.80 -18.70
N GLY A 88 -7.41 1.29 -19.18
CA GLY A 88 -8.62 1.10 -18.38
C GLY A 88 -8.39 0.15 -17.20
N LEU A 89 -7.74 -0.98 -17.45
CA LEU A 89 -7.34 -1.95 -16.40
C LEU A 89 -6.40 -1.32 -15.38
N TYR A 90 -5.36 -0.60 -15.84
CA TYR A 90 -4.42 0.10 -14.95
C TYR A 90 -5.12 1.09 -14.03
N ARG A 91 -6.02 1.91 -14.57
CA ARG A 91 -6.78 2.88 -13.77
C ARG A 91 -7.70 2.20 -12.76
N SER A 92 -8.37 1.14 -13.16
CA SER A 92 -9.24 0.37 -12.26
C SER A 92 -8.42 -0.26 -11.13
N ALA A 93 -7.32 -0.93 -11.46
CA ALA A 93 -6.43 -1.55 -10.48
C ALA A 93 -5.82 -0.52 -9.53
N GLY A 94 -5.33 0.61 -10.05
CA GLY A 94 -4.80 1.70 -9.24
C GLY A 94 -5.83 2.30 -8.28
N ARG A 95 -7.08 2.49 -8.73
CA ARG A 95 -8.16 2.94 -7.82
C ARG A 95 -8.39 1.98 -6.67
N VAL A 96 -8.54 0.69 -6.97
CA VAL A 96 -8.79 -0.32 -5.93
C VAL A 96 -7.62 -0.39 -4.96
N PHE A 97 -6.38 -0.31 -5.46
CA PHE A 97 -5.19 -0.29 -4.61
C PHE A 97 -5.20 0.92 -3.65
N PHE A 98 -5.36 2.13 -4.17
CA PHE A 98 -5.33 3.35 -3.36
C PHE A 98 -6.50 3.40 -2.36
N ILE A 99 -7.72 3.00 -2.79
CA ILE A 99 -8.86 2.92 -1.87
C ILE A 99 -8.61 1.85 -0.81
N GLY A 100 -8.05 0.70 -1.18
CA GLY A 100 -7.71 -0.37 -0.24
C GLY A 100 -6.70 0.07 0.82
N VAL A 101 -5.67 0.84 0.44
CA VAL A 101 -4.74 1.46 1.40
C VAL A 101 -5.50 2.40 2.35
N GLY A 102 -6.40 3.24 1.80
CA GLY A 102 -7.22 4.15 2.62
C GLY A 102 -8.09 3.40 3.62
N VAL A 103 -8.76 2.34 3.19
CA VAL A 103 -9.61 1.49 4.05
C VAL A 103 -8.78 0.80 5.13
N LEU A 104 -7.58 0.31 4.79
CA LEU A 104 -6.67 -0.29 5.77
C LEU A 104 -6.32 0.70 6.90
N PHE A 105 -5.93 1.92 6.56
CA PHE A 105 -5.61 2.95 7.55
C PHE A 105 -6.83 3.36 8.39
N ALA A 106 -8.00 3.53 7.76
CA ALA A 106 -9.24 3.83 8.48
C ALA A 106 -9.64 2.68 9.43
N GLY A 107 -9.46 1.43 9.03
CA GLY A 107 -9.70 0.26 9.87
C GLY A 107 -8.79 0.20 11.09
N LEU A 108 -7.49 0.45 10.89
CA LEU A 108 -6.52 0.50 12.00
C LEU A 108 -6.83 1.64 12.99
N GLN A 109 -7.25 2.80 12.49
CA GLN A 109 -7.70 3.90 13.34
C GLN A 109 -8.93 3.49 14.16
N ALA A 110 -9.93 2.86 13.53
CA ALA A 110 -11.12 2.37 14.23
C ALA A 110 -10.78 1.34 15.32
N LEU A 111 -9.89 0.39 15.04
CA LEU A 111 -9.41 -0.58 16.04
C LEU A 111 -8.75 0.11 17.25
N ALA A 112 -7.91 1.12 16.99
CA ALA A 112 -7.26 1.88 18.05
C ALA A 112 -8.28 2.61 18.93
N ILE A 113 -9.31 3.22 18.33
CA ILE A 113 -10.38 3.93 19.06
C ILE A 113 -11.22 2.95 19.88
N LEU A 114 -11.64 1.82 19.30
CA LEU A 114 -12.42 0.79 20.01
C LEU A 114 -11.69 0.27 21.23
N ARG A 115 -10.38 0.03 21.12
CA ARG A 115 -9.56 -0.41 22.25
C ARG A 115 -9.45 0.65 23.33
N THR A 116 -9.27 1.91 22.96
CA THR A 116 -9.26 3.03 23.92
C THR A 116 -10.60 3.17 24.62
N GLY A 117 -11.70 2.85 23.94
CA GLY A 117 -13.06 2.80 24.50
C GLY A 117 -13.33 1.64 25.46
N GLY A 118 -12.32 0.82 25.79
CA GLY A 118 -12.44 -0.28 26.74
C GLY A 118 -12.92 -1.59 26.14
N ILE A 119 -13.05 -1.69 24.81
CA ILE A 119 -13.36 -2.97 24.16
C ILE A 119 -12.11 -3.84 24.17
N SER A 120 -12.19 -5.01 24.81
CA SER A 120 -11.09 -5.97 24.89
C SER A 120 -10.86 -6.65 23.53
N LEU A 121 -10.04 -6.04 22.69
CA LEU A 121 -9.60 -6.66 21.43
C LEU A 121 -8.24 -7.34 21.65
N PRO A 122 -7.97 -8.47 20.97
CA PRO A 122 -6.65 -9.09 21.00
C PRO A 122 -5.56 -8.09 20.61
N LEU A 123 -4.52 -8.02 21.45
CA LEU A 123 -3.43 -7.04 21.29
C LEU A 123 -2.67 -7.15 19.96
N GLU A 124 -2.69 -8.36 19.42
CA GLU A 124 -2.03 -8.70 18.17
C GLU A 124 -2.83 -8.27 16.92
N LEU A 125 -4.11 -7.94 17.10
CA LEU A 125 -5.04 -7.76 15.98
C LEU A 125 -4.59 -6.65 15.03
N ASP A 126 -4.09 -5.54 15.55
CA ASP A 126 -3.68 -4.40 14.73
C ASP A 126 -2.50 -4.76 13.83
N LEU A 127 -1.50 -5.44 14.42
CA LEU A 127 -0.30 -5.83 13.70
C LEU A 127 -0.61 -6.88 12.63
N ARG A 128 -1.42 -7.88 13.00
CA ARG A 128 -1.89 -8.91 12.07
C ARG A 128 -2.77 -8.33 10.97
N ALA A 129 -3.72 -7.44 11.32
CA ALA A 129 -4.58 -6.75 10.35
C ALA A 129 -3.77 -5.89 9.38
N PHE A 130 -2.76 -5.17 9.88
CA PHE A 130 -1.86 -4.37 9.04
C PHE A 130 -1.11 -5.25 8.02
N TYR A 131 -0.40 -6.28 8.49
CA TYR A 131 0.38 -7.12 7.59
C TYR A 131 -0.47 -7.95 6.64
N PHE A 132 -1.62 -8.43 7.10
CA PHE A 132 -2.58 -9.12 6.23
C PHE A 132 -3.13 -8.19 5.14
N GLY A 133 -3.62 -7.01 5.52
CA GLY A 133 -4.15 -6.04 4.58
C GLY A 133 -3.09 -5.54 3.59
N PHE A 134 -1.88 -5.27 4.07
CA PHE A 134 -0.76 -4.89 3.21
C PHE A 134 -0.36 -6.03 2.25
N GLY A 135 -0.31 -7.27 2.73
CA GLY A 135 -0.06 -8.45 1.91
C GLY A 135 -1.12 -8.64 0.83
N ALA A 136 -2.40 -8.49 1.17
CA ALA A 136 -3.50 -8.57 0.22
C ALA A 136 -3.40 -7.49 -0.87
N LEU A 137 -3.03 -6.26 -0.50
CA LEU A 137 -2.82 -5.16 -1.45
C LEU A 137 -1.63 -5.41 -2.38
N LEU A 138 -0.53 -5.95 -1.86
CA LEU A 138 0.62 -6.35 -2.67
C LEU A 138 0.27 -7.48 -3.63
N ALA A 139 -0.44 -8.52 -3.17
CA ALA A 139 -0.89 -9.62 -4.02
C ALA A 139 -1.82 -9.11 -5.14
N TYR A 140 -2.73 -8.21 -4.79
CA TYR A 140 -3.60 -7.55 -5.76
C TYR A 140 -2.80 -6.76 -6.80
N ALA A 141 -1.88 -5.89 -6.37
CA ALA A 141 -1.03 -5.10 -7.25
C ALA A 141 -0.18 -6.02 -8.15
N GLY A 142 0.38 -7.08 -7.59
CA GLY A 142 1.17 -8.08 -8.30
C GLY A 142 0.41 -8.77 -9.43
N ASN A 143 -0.87 -9.08 -9.21
CA ASN A 143 -1.72 -9.69 -10.23
C ASN A 143 -2.00 -8.75 -11.43
N PHE A 144 -2.03 -7.44 -11.21
CA PHE A 144 -2.28 -6.46 -12.26
C PHE A 144 -1.02 -5.96 -12.97
N THR A 145 0.12 -5.96 -12.29
CA THR A 145 1.39 -5.46 -12.83
C THR A 145 1.76 -6.07 -14.20
N PRO A 146 1.67 -7.40 -14.43
CA PRO A 146 1.98 -7.98 -15.72
C PRO A 146 1.02 -7.62 -16.87
N LYS A 147 -0.17 -7.16 -16.53
CA LYS A 147 -1.26 -6.81 -17.44
C LYS A 147 -1.20 -5.34 -17.88
N MET A 148 -0.27 -4.58 -17.30
CA MET A 148 -0.07 -3.18 -17.69
C MET A 148 0.46 -3.10 -19.13
N PRO A 149 -0.05 -2.17 -19.94
CA PRO A 149 0.50 -1.93 -21.26
C PRO A 149 1.97 -1.50 -21.11
N ALA A 150 2.84 -2.09 -21.93
CA ALA A 150 4.21 -1.65 -22.02
C ALA A 150 4.22 -0.17 -22.44
N LEU A 151 4.67 0.70 -21.55
CA LEU A 151 4.90 2.10 -21.89
C LEU A 151 5.96 2.16 -22.99
N PRO A 152 5.83 3.06 -24.00
CA PRO A 152 6.82 3.21 -25.05
C PRO A 152 8.16 3.55 -24.39
N ASP A 153 9.11 2.66 -24.59
CA ASP A 153 10.27 2.56 -23.74
C ASP A 153 11.49 3.17 -24.41
N LYS A 154 11.89 4.32 -23.93
CA LYS A 154 13.16 4.96 -24.32
C LYS A 154 14.38 4.36 -23.58
N TRP A 155 14.18 3.56 -22.52
CA TRP A 155 15.22 3.15 -21.59
C TRP A 155 15.61 1.67 -21.65
N LEU A 156 14.64 0.77 -21.80
CA LEU A 156 14.85 -0.69 -21.69
C LEU A 156 14.48 -1.50 -22.93
N GLY A 157 13.86 -0.87 -23.94
CA GLY A 157 13.27 -1.59 -25.06
C GLY A 157 12.00 -2.38 -24.63
N ALA A 158 10.97 -2.38 -25.46
CA ALA A 158 9.64 -2.91 -25.09
C ALA A 158 9.66 -4.34 -24.53
N SER A 159 10.56 -5.20 -25.01
CA SER A 159 10.68 -6.59 -24.54
C SER A 159 11.32 -6.73 -23.16
N GLY A 160 12.32 -5.90 -22.83
CA GLY A 160 13.00 -5.92 -21.52
C GLY A 160 12.07 -5.42 -20.41
N PHE A 161 11.34 -4.36 -20.70
CA PHE A 161 10.37 -3.77 -19.79
C PHE A 161 9.23 -4.76 -19.46
N ALA A 162 8.66 -5.42 -20.46
CA ALA A 162 7.62 -6.42 -20.27
C ALA A 162 8.08 -7.59 -19.37
N LYS A 163 9.33 -8.05 -19.52
CA LYS A 163 9.91 -9.09 -18.67
C LYS A 163 10.08 -8.61 -17.22
N ALA A 164 10.59 -7.38 -17.01
CA ALA A 164 10.73 -6.79 -15.67
C ALA A 164 9.38 -6.67 -14.96
N TYR A 165 8.35 -6.18 -15.66
CA TYR A 165 7.00 -6.07 -15.09
C TYR A 165 6.38 -7.42 -14.75
N ARG A 166 6.54 -8.43 -15.60
CA ARG A 166 6.06 -9.79 -15.30
C ARG A 166 6.74 -10.36 -14.08
N PHE A 167 8.05 -10.22 -13.98
CA PHE A 167 8.81 -10.67 -12.81
C PHE A 167 8.36 -9.94 -11.54
N ALA A 168 8.31 -8.61 -11.57
CA ALA A 168 7.85 -7.80 -10.44
C ALA A 168 6.42 -8.19 -10.01
N GLY A 169 5.52 -8.41 -10.97
CA GLY A 169 4.16 -8.84 -10.69
C GLY A 169 4.10 -10.19 -9.96
N TRP A 170 4.86 -11.17 -10.41
CA TRP A 170 4.95 -12.46 -9.73
C TRP A 170 5.52 -12.34 -8.32
N VAL A 171 6.61 -11.56 -8.14
CA VAL A 171 7.23 -11.35 -6.83
C VAL A 171 6.26 -10.65 -5.88
N PHE A 172 5.55 -9.60 -6.31
CA PHE A 172 4.56 -8.91 -5.49
C PHE A 172 3.37 -9.80 -5.14
N MET A 173 2.88 -10.60 -6.08
CA MET A 173 1.77 -11.51 -5.85
C MET A 173 2.15 -12.60 -4.83
N LEU A 174 3.24 -13.30 -5.05
CA LEU A 174 3.70 -14.36 -4.14
C LEU A 174 4.12 -13.80 -2.78
N GLY A 175 4.88 -12.69 -2.76
CA GLY A 175 5.28 -12.02 -1.53
C GLY A 175 4.08 -11.52 -0.73
N GLY A 176 3.07 -10.97 -1.39
CA GLY A 176 1.82 -10.54 -0.76
C GLY A 176 1.03 -11.71 -0.15
N ILE A 177 0.93 -12.83 -0.86
CA ILE A 177 0.29 -14.06 -0.35
C ILE A 177 1.07 -14.57 0.87
N LEU A 178 2.41 -14.64 0.80
CA LEU A 178 3.25 -15.07 1.93
C LEU A 178 3.09 -14.14 3.13
N LEU A 179 2.98 -12.82 2.93
CA LEU A 179 2.69 -11.86 4.01
C LEU A 179 1.34 -12.14 4.67
N CYS A 180 0.30 -12.45 3.90
CA CYS A 180 -0.99 -12.83 4.46
C CYS A 180 -0.89 -14.10 5.34
N PHE A 181 -0.22 -15.13 4.86
CA PHE A 181 0.02 -16.34 5.65
C PHE A 181 0.87 -16.08 6.89
N THR A 182 1.94 -15.31 6.76
CA THR A 182 2.79 -14.91 7.89
C THR A 182 1.97 -14.19 8.96
N ALA A 183 1.10 -13.27 8.57
CA ALA A 183 0.23 -12.54 9.48
C ALA A 183 -0.75 -13.44 10.27
N LEU A 184 -1.14 -14.57 9.70
CA LEU A 184 -2.08 -15.51 10.34
C LEU A 184 -1.40 -16.57 11.20
N ILE A 185 -0.24 -17.08 10.78
CA ILE A 185 0.35 -18.32 11.33
C ILE A 185 1.53 -18.02 12.25
N VAL A 186 2.33 -16.97 11.97
CA VAL A 186 3.56 -16.70 12.72
C VAL A 186 3.25 -16.17 14.13
N PRO A 187 3.92 -16.67 15.18
CA PRO A 187 3.82 -16.13 16.52
C PRO A 187 4.17 -14.65 16.59
N ILE A 188 3.51 -13.90 17.50
CA ILE A 188 3.61 -12.44 17.55
C ILE A 188 5.04 -11.94 17.76
N GLU A 189 5.84 -12.67 18.54
CA GLU A 189 7.21 -12.32 18.86
C GLU A 189 8.13 -12.29 17.63
N ARG A 190 7.78 -13.06 16.60
CA ARG A 190 8.56 -13.17 15.35
C ARG A 190 7.93 -12.49 14.15
N ILE A 191 6.66 -12.11 14.26
CA ILE A 191 5.90 -11.60 13.11
C ILE A 191 6.57 -10.35 12.50
N GLN A 192 7.04 -9.43 13.33
CA GLN A 192 7.66 -8.18 12.86
C GLN A 192 8.96 -8.46 12.09
N ALA A 193 9.85 -9.29 12.65
CA ALA A 193 11.12 -9.61 11.99
C ALA A 193 10.90 -10.38 10.69
N THR A 194 10.01 -11.40 10.71
CA THR A 194 9.71 -12.22 9.53
C THR A 194 9.06 -11.41 8.43
N THR A 195 8.06 -10.57 8.76
CA THR A 195 7.36 -9.74 7.77
C THR A 195 8.26 -8.66 7.21
N GLN A 196 9.14 -8.07 8.01
CA GLN A 196 10.10 -7.06 7.55
C GLN A 196 11.08 -7.66 6.53
N GLN A 197 11.63 -8.84 6.80
CA GLN A 197 12.50 -9.55 5.86
C GLN A 197 11.75 -9.88 4.56
N LEU A 198 10.50 -10.33 4.67
CA LEU A 198 9.67 -10.66 3.52
C LEU A 198 9.34 -9.43 2.67
N ILE A 199 9.05 -8.27 3.30
CA ILE A 199 8.83 -7.00 2.61
C ILE A 199 10.11 -6.58 1.87
N TYR A 200 11.27 -6.65 2.53
CA TYR A 200 12.54 -6.29 1.87
C TYR A 200 12.84 -7.19 0.67
N ALA A 201 12.60 -8.49 0.77
CA ALA A 201 12.74 -9.40 -0.36
C ALA A 201 11.74 -9.07 -1.48
N THR A 202 10.47 -8.85 -1.13
CA THR A 202 9.39 -8.58 -2.09
C THR A 202 9.60 -7.28 -2.86
N VAL A 203 10.15 -6.25 -2.24
CA VAL A 203 10.44 -4.97 -2.88
C VAL A 203 11.84 -4.97 -3.50
N GLY A 204 12.83 -5.52 -2.82
CA GLY A 204 14.23 -5.51 -3.24
C GLY A 204 14.48 -6.32 -4.51
N LEU A 205 13.88 -7.51 -4.65
CA LEU A 205 14.09 -8.36 -5.82
C LEU A 205 13.64 -7.71 -7.15
N PRO A 206 12.46 -7.10 -7.26
CA PRO A 206 12.08 -6.35 -8.46
C PRO A 206 12.99 -5.17 -8.77
N CYS A 207 13.41 -4.41 -7.75
CA CYS A 207 14.35 -3.30 -7.92
C CYS A 207 15.70 -3.79 -8.45
N LEU A 208 16.24 -4.85 -7.88
CA LEU A 208 17.49 -5.46 -8.34
C LEU A 208 17.38 -5.96 -9.78
N ASN A 209 16.28 -6.65 -10.11
CA ASN A 209 16.03 -7.12 -11.47
C ASN A 209 15.93 -5.97 -12.48
N ALA A 210 15.24 -4.88 -12.12
CA ALA A 210 15.15 -3.70 -12.97
C ALA A 210 16.53 -3.05 -13.21
N LEU A 211 17.36 -2.93 -12.18
CA LEU A 211 18.72 -2.44 -12.28
C LEU A 211 19.59 -3.33 -13.18
N LEU A 212 19.55 -4.64 -13.00
CA LEU A 212 20.31 -5.58 -13.83
C LEU A 212 19.93 -5.46 -15.30
N LEU A 213 18.63 -5.40 -15.60
CA LEU A 213 18.15 -5.22 -16.96
C LEU A 213 18.59 -3.89 -17.56
N PHE A 214 18.59 -2.83 -16.79
CA PHE A 214 19.09 -1.52 -17.22
C PHE A 214 20.57 -1.57 -17.60
N PHE A 215 21.44 -2.17 -16.78
CA PHE A 215 22.85 -2.31 -17.07
C PHE A 215 23.12 -3.18 -18.32
N VAL A 216 22.41 -4.29 -18.44
CA VAL A 216 22.53 -5.18 -19.62
C VAL A 216 22.13 -4.45 -20.91
N TYR A 217 21.04 -3.67 -20.87
CA TYR A 217 20.59 -2.89 -22.00
C TYR A 217 21.58 -1.78 -22.40
N ARG A 218 22.08 -1.04 -21.41
CA ARG A 218 23.08 -0.01 -21.63
C ARG A 218 24.34 -0.56 -22.30
N LYS A 219 24.87 -1.68 -21.79
CA LYS A 219 26.06 -2.34 -22.37
C LYS A 219 25.83 -2.78 -23.82
N ARG A 220 24.64 -3.31 -24.14
CA ARG A 220 24.31 -3.70 -25.53
C ARG A 220 24.24 -2.51 -26.48
N LYS A 221 23.76 -1.37 -26.02
CA LYS A 221 23.69 -0.15 -26.82
C LYS A 221 25.09 0.40 -27.11
N GLU A 222 25.99 0.37 -26.11
CA GLU A 222 27.40 0.80 -26.26
C GLU A 222 28.19 -0.12 -27.22
N SER A 223 27.84 -1.40 -27.32
CA SER A 223 28.47 -2.37 -28.22
C SER A 223 27.97 -2.31 -29.68
N ALA A 224 26.89 -1.61 -29.93
CA ALA A 224 26.26 -1.48 -31.25
C ALA A 224 26.68 -0.18 -31.99
N HIS A 225 27.47 0.65 -31.35
CA HIS A 225 28.14 1.84 -31.88
C HIS A 225 29.65 1.62 -31.97
#